data_9bbf8cca241ddd1ef060436d337392a2
#
_entry.id   9bbf8cca241ddd1ef060436d337392a2
#
_cell.length_a   1.000
_cell.length_b   1.000
_cell.length_c   1.000
_cell.angle_alpha   90.00
_cell.angle_beta   90.00
_cell.angle_gamma   90.00
#
_symmetry.space_group_name_H-M   'P 1'
#
loop_
_entity.id
_entity.type
_entity.pdbx_description
1 polymer ?
#
loop_
_entity_poly.entity_id
_entity_poly.type
_entity_poly.pdbx_seq_one_letter_code
_entity_poly.pdbx_strand_id
1 'polypeptide(L)'
;KIEQLRARPLRLGISRGYCCGPEVEALMANPGQLKFEDVISDQVNLAKLEAGRTSGFFVDPIVLAGLAPALGSVELHPLLIQTTRFHFIASRQSVSAEFMYSFDLALAELQANGALQAIIDRYQLQ
;
A
#
# COMPACT_ATOMS: atom_id res chain seq x y z
N LYS A 1 -15.70 6.89 -7.59
CA LYS A 1 -15.48 5.47 -7.32
C LYS A 1 -14.38 4.96 -8.26
N ILE A 2 -13.64 3.93 -7.84
CA ILE A 2 -12.51 3.36 -8.61
C ILE A 2 -12.93 2.91 -10.03
N GLU A 3 -14.16 2.45 -10.21
CA GLU A 3 -14.70 2.02 -11.51
C GLU A 3 -14.74 3.16 -12.56
N GLN A 4 -14.78 4.41 -12.11
CA GLN A 4 -14.78 5.57 -13.02
C GLN A 4 -13.45 5.74 -13.76
N LEU A 5 -12.38 5.15 -13.23
CA LEU A 5 -11.06 5.15 -13.88
C LEU A 5 -11.11 4.43 -15.24
N ARG A 6 -11.97 3.40 -15.38
CA ARG A 6 -12.11 2.61 -16.61
C ARG A 6 -12.47 3.43 -17.86
N ALA A 7 -13.10 4.57 -17.65
CA ALA A 7 -13.49 5.48 -18.75
C ALA A 7 -12.35 6.39 -19.22
N ARG A 8 -11.18 6.32 -18.60
CA ARG A 8 -10.04 7.19 -18.87
C ARG A 8 -8.86 6.41 -19.46
N PRO A 9 -8.19 6.92 -20.49
CA PRO A 9 -7.01 6.27 -21.09
C PRO A 9 -5.76 6.50 -20.24
N LEU A 10 -5.78 6.01 -18.98
CA LEU A 10 -4.69 6.16 -18.04
C LEU A 10 -3.72 4.96 -18.09
N ARG A 11 -2.45 5.23 -17.86
CA ARG A 11 -1.42 4.21 -17.59
C ARG A 11 -1.15 4.16 -16.11
N LEU A 12 -1.40 3.01 -15.48
CA LEU A 12 -1.26 2.82 -14.04
C LEU A 12 -0.18 1.78 -13.74
N GLY A 13 0.77 2.15 -12.88
CA GLY A 13 1.82 1.27 -12.43
C GLY A 13 1.34 0.30 -11.34
N ILE A 14 1.90 -0.91 -11.35
CA ILE A 14 1.68 -1.94 -10.32
C ILE A 14 3.02 -2.54 -9.95
N SER A 15 3.30 -2.67 -8.65
CA SER A 15 4.50 -3.35 -8.16
C SER A 15 4.28 -4.85 -8.13
N ARG A 16 5.16 -5.59 -8.80
CA ARG A 16 5.09 -7.05 -8.96
C ARG A 16 5.16 -7.76 -7.61
N GLY A 17 4.29 -8.73 -7.40
CA GLY A 17 4.24 -9.52 -6.17
C GLY A 17 3.67 -8.77 -4.96
N TYR A 18 3.29 -7.51 -5.13
CA TYR A 18 2.72 -6.66 -4.10
C TYR A 18 1.35 -6.14 -4.57
N CYS A 19 0.40 -7.00 -4.62
CA CYS A 19 -0.89 -6.61 -5.20
C CYS A 19 -1.96 -6.39 -4.13
N CYS A 20 -2.47 -5.48 -4.35
CA CYS A 20 -3.41 -4.46 -4.68
C CYS A 20 -4.83 -4.74 -4.17
N GLY A 21 -5.16 -6.02 -3.78
CA GLY A 21 -6.48 -6.41 -3.28
C GLY A 21 -7.62 -6.45 -4.32
N PRO A 22 -8.80 -6.92 -3.89
CA PRO A 22 -9.88 -7.32 -4.80
C PRO A 22 -10.40 -6.20 -5.70
N GLU A 23 -10.37 -4.95 -5.25
CA GLU A 23 -10.86 -3.81 -6.03
C GLU A 23 -9.94 -3.52 -7.23
N VAL A 24 -8.62 -3.57 -7.03
CA VAL A 24 -7.66 -3.36 -8.10
C VAL A 24 -7.58 -4.57 -9.01
N GLU A 25 -7.66 -5.78 -8.45
CA GLU A 25 -7.74 -7.03 -9.24
C GLU A 25 -8.97 -7.02 -10.17
N ALA A 26 -10.11 -6.55 -9.69
CA ALA A 26 -11.32 -6.40 -10.50
C ALA A 26 -11.16 -5.35 -11.61
N LEU A 27 -10.38 -4.27 -11.36
CA LEU A 27 -10.01 -3.31 -12.41
C LEU A 27 -9.09 -3.95 -13.45
N MET A 28 -8.11 -4.74 -13.02
CA MET A 28 -7.18 -5.42 -13.93
C MET A 28 -7.89 -6.46 -14.79
N ALA A 29 -8.85 -7.19 -14.22
CA ALA A 29 -9.64 -8.19 -14.94
C ALA A 29 -10.57 -7.55 -15.99
N ASN A 30 -11.03 -6.32 -15.77
CA ASN A 30 -11.87 -5.58 -16.71
C ASN A 30 -11.41 -4.11 -16.79
N PRO A 31 -10.30 -3.83 -17.48
CA PRO A 31 -9.62 -2.54 -17.42
C PRO A 31 -10.31 -1.40 -18.19
N GLY A 32 -11.20 -1.70 -19.14
CA GLY A 32 -11.75 -0.66 -20.02
C GLY A 32 -10.66 0.03 -20.83
N GLN A 33 -10.48 1.34 -20.65
CA GLN A 33 -9.42 2.13 -21.32
C GLN A 33 -8.11 2.19 -20.51
N LEU A 34 -8.06 1.61 -19.31
CA LEU A 34 -6.85 1.57 -18.50
C LEU A 34 -5.79 0.66 -19.11
N LYS A 35 -4.53 1.05 -18.92
CA LYS A 35 -3.37 0.19 -19.21
C LYS A 35 -2.58 0.03 -17.93
N PHE A 36 -2.30 -1.22 -17.55
CA PHE A 36 -1.49 -1.53 -16.39
C PHE A 36 -0.05 -1.85 -16.80
N GLU A 37 0.91 -1.33 -16.06
CA GLU A 37 2.33 -1.59 -16.23
C GLU A 37 2.90 -2.21 -14.97
N ASP A 38 3.38 -3.44 -15.11
CA ASP A 38 3.97 -4.22 -14.02
C ASP A 38 5.47 -3.90 -13.90
N VAL A 39 5.91 -3.47 -12.71
CA VAL A 39 7.29 -3.12 -12.41
C VAL A 39 7.79 -3.83 -11.16
N ILE A 40 9.09 -3.80 -10.93
CA ILE A 40 9.74 -4.55 -9.84
C ILE A 40 9.64 -3.87 -8.47
N SER A 41 9.34 -2.57 -8.40
CA SER A 41 9.24 -1.84 -7.12
C SER A 41 8.51 -0.51 -7.25
N ASP A 42 8.08 0.05 -6.11
CA ASP A 42 7.44 1.36 -6.04
C ASP A 42 8.40 2.50 -6.40
N GLN A 43 9.70 2.35 -6.16
CA GLN A 43 10.71 3.32 -6.61
C GLN A 43 10.72 3.43 -8.14
N VAL A 44 10.60 2.30 -8.86
CA VAL A 44 10.51 2.31 -10.32
C VAL A 44 9.19 2.93 -10.79
N ASN A 45 8.08 2.67 -10.09
CA ASN A 45 6.80 3.32 -10.37
C ASN A 45 6.91 4.84 -10.19
N LEU A 46 7.50 5.30 -9.10
CA LEU A 46 7.71 6.73 -8.82
C LEU A 46 8.55 7.39 -9.92
N ALA A 47 9.68 6.80 -10.28
CA ALA A 47 10.54 7.32 -11.35
C ALA A 47 9.83 7.39 -12.72
N LYS A 48 8.96 6.43 -13.03
CA LYS A 48 8.14 6.45 -14.25
C LYS A 48 7.07 7.54 -14.21
N LEU A 49 6.45 7.74 -13.05
CA LEU A 49 5.45 8.79 -12.84
C LEU A 49 6.08 10.18 -13.02
N GLU A 50 7.23 10.45 -12.37
CA GLU A 50 7.99 11.70 -12.50
C GLU A 50 8.45 11.97 -13.94
N ALA A 51 8.82 10.90 -14.67
CA ALA A 51 9.18 10.99 -16.08
C ALA A 51 7.97 11.13 -17.02
N GLY A 52 6.74 11.23 -16.51
CA GLY A 52 5.51 11.32 -17.30
C GLY A 52 5.17 10.06 -18.11
N ARG A 53 5.77 8.90 -17.77
CA ARG A 53 5.55 7.62 -18.47
C ARG A 53 4.30 6.89 -18.02
N THR A 54 3.88 7.13 -16.77
CA THR A 54 2.63 6.64 -16.19
C THR A 54 1.80 7.80 -15.68
N SER A 55 0.50 7.60 -15.55
CA SER A 55 -0.45 8.60 -15.03
C SER A 55 -0.61 8.51 -13.51
N GLY A 56 -0.18 7.39 -12.92
CA GLY A 56 -0.26 7.10 -11.50
C GLY A 56 0.17 5.67 -11.22
N PHE A 57 0.21 5.30 -9.95
CA PHE A 57 0.41 3.92 -9.51
C PHE A 57 -0.30 3.68 -8.18
N PHE A 58 -0.58 2.41 -7.88
CA PHE A 58 -1.14 2.02 -6.60
C PHE A 58 -0.03 1.82 -5.59
N VAL A 59 -0.17 2.41 -4.42
CA VAL A 59 0.83 2.38 -3.37
C VAL A 59 0.16 2.40 -1.98
N ASP A 60 0.78 1.75 -1.01
CA ASP A 60 0.44 1.90 0.39
C ASP A 60 0.97 3.25 0.90
N PRO A 61 0.17 4.08 1.58
CA PRO A 61 0.62 5.36 2.13
C PRO A 61 1.85 5.25 3.04
N ILE A 62 1.98 4.14 3.80
CA ILE A 62 3.14 3.91 4.67
C ILE A 62 4.41 3.70 3.84
N VAL A 63 4.31 2.95 2.74
CA VAL A 63 5.43 2.76 1.79
C VAL A 63 5.77 4.08 1.12
N LEU A 64 4.77 4.85 0.72
CA LEU A 64 4.97 6.18 0.12
C LEU A 64 5.67 7.14 1.08
N ALA A 65 5.37 7.09 2.39
CA ALA A 65 6.08 7.88 3.40
C ALA A 65 7.60 7.61 3.43
N GLY A 66 8.00 6.35 3.21
CA GLY A 66 9.40 5.97 3.05
C GLY A 66 10.05 6.49 1.76
N LEU A 67 9.27 6.80 0.75
CA LEU A 67 9.69 7.39 -0.52
C LEU A 67 9.60 8.93 -0.52
N ALA A 68 9.06 9.53 0.54
CA ALA A 68 8.75 10.96 0.64
C ALA A 68 9.89 11.90 0.19
N PRO A 69 11.19 11.63 0.49
CA PRO A 69 12.29 12.48 0.02
C PRO A 69 12.40 12.56 -1.51
N ALA A 70 11.84 11.61 -2.24
CA ALA A 70 11.89 11.50 -3.69
C ALA A 70 10.57 11.90 -4.38
N LEU A 71 9.56 12.38 -3.63
CA LEU A 71 8.23 12.63 -4.18
C LEU A 71 8.16 13.81 -5.17
N GLY A 72 9.10 14.75 -5.11
CA GLY A 72 9.16 15.86 -6.07
C GLY A 72 7.81 16.56 -6.28
N SER A 73 7.23 16.44 -7.48
CA SER A 73 5.91 16.97 -7.87
C SER A 73 4.77 15.97 -7.74
N VAL A 74 5.00 14.80 -7.16
CA VAL A 74 3.98 13.74 -7.00
C VAL A 74 3.16 13.97 -5.74
N GLU A 75 1.86 13.77 -5.85
CA GLU A 75 0.92 13.93 -4.74
C GLU A 75 0.11 12.64 -4.54
N LEU A 76 -0.21 12.34 -3.27
CA LEU A 76 -1.09 11.23 -2.93
C LEU A 76 -2.55 11.64 -3.19
N HIS A 77 -3.24 10.87 -4.03
CA HIS A 77 -4.66 11.09 -4.25
C HIS A 77 -5.46 10.66 -2.99
N PRO A 78 -6.38 11.48 -2.50
CA PRO A 78 -7.09 11.22 -1.24
C PRO A 78 -8.08 10.05 -1.30
N LEU A 79 -8.32 9.47 -2.47
CA LEU A 79 -9.21 8.32 -2.61
C LEU A 79 -8.57 7.07 -2.02
N LEU A 80 -9.08 6.64 -0.87
CA LEU A 80 -8.78 5.32 -0.32
C LEU A 80 -9.47 4.25 -1.18
N ILE A 81 -8.67 3.34 -1.75
CA ILE A 81 -9.17 2.30 -2.65
C ILE A 81 -9.63 1.10 -1.86
N GLN A 82 -8.84 0.70 -0.85
CA GLN A 82 -9.19 -0.40 0.05
C GLN A 82 -8.49 -0.24 1.40
N THR A 83 -9.01 -0.93 2.42
CA THR A 83 -8.37 -1.09 3.73
C THR A 83 -7.97 -2.55 3.90
N THR A 84 -6.71 -2.80 4.22
CA THR A 84 -6.19 -4.14 4.47
C THR A 84 -5.81 -4.30 5.94
N ARG A 85 -6.12 -5.47 6.51
CA ARG A 85 -5.65 -5.85 7.84
C ARG A 85 -4.28 -6.51 7.71
N PHE A 86 -3.32 -6.03 8.46
CA PHE A 86 -2.03 -6.68 8.61
C PHE A 86 -2.05 -7.63 9.81
N HIS A 87 -1.38 -8.78 9.65
CA HIS A 87 -1.23 -9.77 10.70
C HIS A 87 0.24 -10.04 10.92
N PHE A 88 0.64 -10.14 12.18
CA PHE A 88 1.95 -10.68 12.53
C PHE A 88 1.96 -12.19 12.32
N ILE A 89 3.00 -12.70 11.67
CA ILE A 89 3.16 -14.12 11.39
C ILE A 89 4.47 -14.60 12.03
N ALA A 90 4.41 -15.71 12.76
CA ALA A 90 5.57 -16.32 13.37
C ALA A 90 5.73 -17.79 12.93
N SER A 91 6.99 -18.24 12.80
CA SER A 91 7.27 -19.64 12.50
C SER A 91 6.97 -20.52 13.71
N ARG A 92 6.14 -21.54 13.54
CA ARG A 92 5.86 -22.53 14.59
C ARG A 92 7.07 -23.37 14.98
N GLN A 93 8.13 -23.38 14.16
CA GLN A 93 9.36 -24.12 14.47
C GLN A 93 10.29 -23.35 15.41
N SER A 94 10.23 -22.01 15.40
CA SER A 94 11.16 -21.16 16.15
C SER A 94 10.50 -20.33 17.25
N VAL A 95 9.16 -20.23 17.24
CA VAL A 95 8.40 -19.41 18.19
C VAL A 95 7.34 -20.27 18.89
N SER A 96 7.38 -20.29 20.22
CA SER A 96 6.41 -21.04 21.02
C SER A 96 5.04 -20.38 21.06
N ALA A 97 3.99 -21.17 21.32
CA ALA A 97 2.64 -20.65 21.54
C ALA A 97 2.56 -19.70 22.74
N GLU A 98 3.35 -19.97 23.79
CA GLU A 98 3.44 -19.12 24.98
C GLU A 98 4.02 -17.74 24.65
N PHE A 99 5.08 -17.70 23.82
CA PHE A 99 5.63 -16.43 23.34
C PHE A 99 4.59 -15.66 22.53
N MET A 100 3.85 -16.31 21.63
CA MET A 100 2.81 -15.66 20.83
C MET A 100 1.69 -15.10 21.70
N TYR A 101 1.28 -15.84 22.73
CA TYR A 101 0.29 -15.33 23.67
C TYR A 101 0.78 -14.07 24.40
N SER A 102 2.03 -14.07 24.87
CA SER A 102 2.65 -12.91 25.51
C SER A 102 2.78 -11.72 24.55
N PHE A 103 3.10 -11.99 23.28
CA PHE A 103 3.15 -10.98 22.22
C PHE A 103 1.77 -10.35 21.98
N ASP A 104 0.70 -11.16 21.89
CA ASP A 104 -0.66 -10.69 21.69
C ASP A 104 -1.14 -9.80 22.85
N LEU A 105 -0.81 -10.17 24.09
CA LEU A 105 -1.10 -9.34 25.27
C LEU A 105 -0.37 -7.99 25.20
N ALA A 106 0.92 -7.98 24.87
CA ALA A 106 1.69 -6.75 24.73
C ALA A 106 1.14 -5.85 23.60
N LEU A 107 0.76 -6.44 22.48
CA LEU A 107 0.15 -5.69 21.36
C LEU A 107 -1.20 -5.08 21.77
N ALA A 108 -2.03 -5.84 22.49
CA ALA A 108 -3.31 -5.34 23.01
C ALA A 108 -3.11 -4.17 23.99
N GLU A 109 -2.08 -4.22 24.84
CA GLU A 109 -1.71 -3.14 25.75
C GLU A 109 -1.26 -1.89 24.97
N LEU A 110 -0.42 -2.04 23.94
CA LEU A 110 0.01 -0.94 23.09
C LEU A 110 -1.16 -0.29 22.32
N GLN A 111 -2.17 -1.07 21.95
CA GLN A 111 -3.41 -0.54 21.37
C GLN A 111 -4.22 0.24 22.41
N ALA A 112 -4.41 -0.33 23.60
CA ALA A 112 -5.24 0.24 24.66
C ALA A 112 -4.68 1.57 25.21
N ASN A 113 -3.34 1.69 25.32
CA ASN A 113 -2.68 2.89 25.82
C ASN A 113 -2.37 3.94 24.75
N GLY A 114 -2.71 3.69 23.48
CA GLY A 114 -2.50 4.60 22.36
C GLY A 114 -1.08 4.65 21.80
N ALA A 115 -0.13 3.88 22.35
CA ALA A 115 1.25 3.87 21.88
C ALA A 115 1.39 3.36 20.45
N LEU A 116 0.60 2.34 20.06
CA LEU A 116 0.57 1.84 18.70
C LEU A 116 0.07 2.93 17.72
N GLN A 117 -0.99 3.64 18.09
CA GLN A 117 -1.51 4.73 17.25
C GLN A 117 -0.48 5.84 17.09
N ALA A 118 0.22 6.23 18.15
CA ALA A 118 1.28 7.23 18.09
C ALA A 118 2.45 6.83 17.17
N ILE A 119 2.75 5.52 17.07
CA ILE A 119 3.73 5.01 16.12
C ILE A 119 3.19 5.12 14.68
N ILE A 120 1.95 4.68 14.44
CA ILE A 120 1.31 4.75 13.12
C ILE A 120 1.27 6.19 12.62
N ASP A 121 0.88 7.14 13.46
CA ASP A 121 0.74 8.56 13.11
C ASP A 121 2.06 9.19 12.64
N ARG A 122 3.22 8.68 13.11
CA ARG A 122 4.54 9.14 12.65
C ARG A 122 4.84 8.78 11.19
N TYR A 123 4.19 7.75 10.67
CA TYR A 123 4.41 7.23 9.32
C TYR A 123 3.26 7.57 8.36
N GLN A 124 2.21 8.23 8.83
CA GLN A 124 1.15 8.73 7.96
C GLN A 124 1.58 10.04 7.31
N LEU A 125 1.42 10.13 6.00
CA LEU A 125 1.51 11.40 5.29
C LEU A 125 0.32 12.27 5.71
N GLN A 126 0.62 13.44 6.26
CA GLN A 126 -0.40 14.46 6.54
C GLN A 126 -0.85 15.14 5.26
#